data_bc268fe97f13c75f07e7f549bf7e917b
#
_entry.id   bc268fe97f13c75f07e7f549bf7e917b
#
_cell.length_a   1.000
_cell.length_b   1.000
_cell.length_c   1.000
_cell.angle_alpha   90.00
_cell.angle_beta   90.00
_cell.angle_gamma   90.00
#
_symmetry.space_group_name_H-M   'P 1'
#
loop_
_entity.id
_entity.type
_entity.pdbx_description
1 polymer ?
#
loop_
_entity_poly.entity_id
_entity_poly.type
_entity_poly.pdbx_seq_one_letter_code
_entity_poly.pdbx_strand_id
1 'polypeptide(L)'
;MTDTKSKTMDWALWFYWIMATTLGWLAGTFFQSAIPDIISGVVIAAFQWTVLYKRIQKAWRWAIFSSLGWIGGYILYVVLFQADMRFLLGPLLGGVVGVVQWLLLRKEVDWAGWWIIISIIAWTTGLTLVPGFLTSGALPGALTGLTLVILFRFSSPGMDNRTT
;
A
#
# COMPACT_ATOMS: atom_id res chain seq x y z
N MET A 1 -17.31 35.35 3.16
CA MET A 1 -16.44 34.90 2.06
C MET A 1 -15.67 33.71 2.57
N THR A 2 -16.15 32.50 2.31
CA THR A 2 -15.47 31.26 2.68
C THR A 2 -14.37 31.02 1.67
N ASP A 3 -13.13 31.18 2.11
CA ASP A 3 -11.93 30.92 1.32
C ASP A 3 -11.84 29.39 1.05
N THR A 4 -12.48 28.96 -0.01
CA THR A 4 -12.35 27.60 -0.52
C THR A 4 -10.97 27.45 -1.14
N LYS A 5 -9.95 27.37 -0.29
CA LYS A 5 -8.60 26.99 -0.69
C LYS A 5 -8.71 25.63 -1.36
N SER A 6 -8.74 25.61 -2.68
CA SER A 6 -8.65 24.39 -3.49
C SER A 6 -7.43 23.62 -3.02
N LYS A 7 -7.66 22.48 -2.33
CA LYS A 7 -6.55 21.58 -1.94
C LYS A 7 -5.89 21.10 -3.21
N THR A 8 -4.71 21.58 -3.53
CA THR A 8 -3.90 21.11 -4.66
C THR A 8 -3.55 19.63 -4.45
N MET A 9 -3.35 18.90 -5.54
CA MET A 9 -2.88 17.51 -5.48
C MET A 9 -1.48 17.45 -4.85
N ASP A 10 -1.30 16.56 -3.88
CA ASP A 10 0.00 16.35 -3.23
C ASP A 10 0.86 15.39 -4.07
N TRP A 11 1.44 15.93 -5.14
CA TRP A 11 2.31 15.16 -6.03
C TRP A 11 3.59 14.67 -5.35
N ALA A 12 4.04 15.37 -4.30
CA ALA A 12 5.18 14.92 -3.51
C ALA A 12 4.85 13.61 -2.77
N LEU A 13 3.65 13.52 -2.17
CA LEU A 13 3.19 12.27 -1.56
C LEU A 13 3.17 11.13 -2.57
N TRP A 14 2.61 11.37 -3.76
CA TRP A 14 2.57 10.36 -4.83
C TRP A 14 3.97 9.89 -5.21
N PHE A 15 4.88 10.82 -5.46
CA PHE A 15 6.26 10.49 -5.81
C PHE A 15 6.97 9.69 -4.72
N TYR A 16 6.92 10.16 -3.47
CA TYR A 16 7.55 9.44 -2.35
C TYR A 16 6.93 8.07 -2.12
N TRP A 17 5.65 7.91 -2.39
CA TRP A 17 4.98 6.62 -2.28
C TRP A 17 5.46 5.63 -3.33
N ILE A 18 5.62 6.07 -4.58
CA ILE A 18 6.23 5.25 -5.64
C ILE A 18 7.64 4.85 -5.25
N MET A 19 8.45 5.81 -4.83
CA MET A 19 9.83 5.53 -4.41
C MET A 19 9.90 4.54 -3.25
N ALA A 20 9.07 4.71 -2.22
CA ALA A 20 9.01 3.81 -1.08
C ALA A 20 8.64 2.37 -1.49
N THR A 21 7.65 2.23 -2.37
CA THR A 21 7.19 0.92 -2.84
C THR A 21 8.24 0.28 -3.76
N THR A 22 8.81 1.05 -4.70
CA THR A 22 9.81 0.54 -5.65
C THR A 22 11.12 0.16 -4.95
N LEU A 23 11.65 1.04 -4.11
CA LEU A 23 12.89 0.77 -3.38
C LEU A 23 12.71 -0.37 -2.37
N GLY A 24 11.57 -0.45 -1.72
CA GLY A 24 11.25 -1.56 -0.83
C GLY A 24 11.18 -2.89 -1.57
N TRP A 25 10.57 -2.92 -2.75
CA TRP A 25 10.56 -4.09 -3.63
C TRP A 25 11.99 -4.49 -4.03
N LEU A 26 12.77 -3.54 -4.55
CA LEU A 26 14.15 -3.78 -4.97
C LEU A 26 15.03 -4.29 -3.81
N ALA A 27 14.93 -3.67 -2.64
CA ALA A 27 15.69 -4.10 -1.48
C ALA A 27 15.40 -5.57 -1.12
N GLY A 28 14.14 -5.99 -1.17
CA GLY A 28 13.77 -7.39 -0.94
C GLY A 28 14.34 -8.35 -1.98
N THR A 29 14.41 -7.94 -3.25
CA THR A 29 14.95 -8.80 -4.33
C THR A 29 16.46 -9.01 -4.22
N PHE A 30 17.20 -8.13 -3.54
CA PHE A 30 18.63 -8.34 -3.29
C PHE A 30 18.90 -9.46 -2.28
N PHE A 31 17.95 -9.76 -1.40
CA PHE A 31 18.06 -10.88 -0.48
C PHE A 31 17.74 -12.19 -1.24
N GLN A 32 18.75 -12.91 -1.67
CA GLN A 32 18.59 -14.25 -2.27
C GLN A 32 18.14 -15.25 -1.20
N SER A 33 16.91 -15.14 -0.76
CA SER A 33 16.32 -15.97 0.30
C SER A 33 15.24 -16.89 -0.29
N ALA A 34 14.82 -17.88 0.48
CA ALA A 34 13.69 -18.74 0.13
C ALA A 34 12.34 -18.00 0.15
N ILE A 35 12.30 -16.77 0.68
CA ILE A 35 11.08 -15.97 0.89
C ILE A 35 11.25 -14.50 0.46
N PRO A 36 11.71 -14.23 -0.77
CA PRO A 36 12.03 -12.86 -1.21
C PRO A 36 10.79 -11.96 -1.19
N ASP A 37 9.62 -12.48 -1.53
CA ASP A 37 8.38 -11.72 -1.58
C ASP A 37 7.96 -11.22 -0.18
N ILE A 38 8.18 -12.01 0.88
CA ILE A 38 7.93 -11.59 2.26
C ILE A 38 8.87 -10.46 2.67
N ILE A 39 10.17 -10.60 2.38
CA ILE A 39 11.16 -9.57 2.72
C ILE A 39 10.82 -8.27 2.01
N SER A 40 10.52 -8.33 0.71
CA SER A 40 10.07 -7.15 -0.06
C SER A 40 8.87 -6.47 0.60
N GLY A 41 7.86 -7.24 1.00
CA GLY A 41 6.66 -6.71 1.64
C GLY A 41 6.93 -6.00 2.97
N VAL A 42 7.81 -6.56 3.80
CA VAL A 42 8.21 -5.94 5.08
C VAL A 42 8.98 -4.63 4.85
N VAL A 43 9.92 -4.63 3.90
CA VAL A 43 10.70 -3.43 3.57
C VAL A 43 9.83 -2.36 2.94
N ILE A 44 8.90 -2.72 2.04
CA ILE A 44 7.90 -1.80 1.49
C ILE A 44 7.09 -1.16 2.62
N ALA A 45 6.58 -1.96 3.56
CA ALA A 45 5.77 -1.48 4.68
C ALA A 45 6.55 -0.48 5.56
N ALA A 46 7.84 -0.74 5.79
CA ALA A 46 8.71 0.16 6.54
C ALA A 46 8.95 1.48 5.80
N PHE A 47 9.22 1.45 4.49
CA PHE A 47 9.41 2.67 3.70
C PHE A 47 8.11 3.46 3.56
N GLN A 48 6.98 2.81 3.34
CA GLN A 48 5.67 3.47 3.31
C GLN A 48 5.34 4.14 4.66
N TRP A 49 5.71 3.53 5.77
CA TRP A 49 5.58 4.15 7.08
C TRP A 49 6.33 5.50 7.17
N THR A 50 7.55 5.59 6.64
CA THR A 50 8.30 6.86 6.66
C THR A 50 7.58 7.97 5.87
N VAL A 51 6.88 7.62 4.79
CA VAL A 51 6.08 8.57 4.00
C VAL A 51 4.82 9.00 4.76
N LEU A 52 4.20 8.09 5.52
CA LEU A 52 2.97 8.35 6.28
C LEU A 52 3.20 8.94 7.68
N TYR A 53 4.44 8.94 8.17
CA TYR A 53 4.77 9.25 9.56
C TYR A 53 4.14 10.54 10.10
N LYS A 54 4.06 11.59 9.26
CA LYS A 54 3.48 12.89 9.63
C LYS A 54 2.05 13.11 9.12
N ARG A 55 1.41 12.09 8.51
CA ARG A 55 0.15 12.24 7.78
C ARG A 55 -1.02 11.51 8.41
N ILE A 56 -0.75 10.41 9.11
CA ILE A 56 -1.78 9.62 9.79
C ILE A 56 -1.42 9.39 11.25
N GLN A 57 -2.46 9.29 12.09
CA GLN A 57 -2.25 8.99 13.50
C GLN A 57 -1.69 7.58 13.68
N LYS A 58 -0.69 7.45 14.57
CA LYS A 58 -0.08 6.15 14.87
C LYS A 58 0.43 5.42 13.62
N ALA A 59 1.09 6.16 12.72
CA ALA A 59 1.62 5.67 11.44
C ALA A 59 2.48 4.39 11.55
N TRP A 60 3.12 4.11 12.70
CA TRP A 60 3.87 2.89 12.95
C TRP A 60 3.02 1.62 12.81
N ARG A 61 1.69 1.74 13.04
CA ARG A 61 0.75 0.64 12.79
C ARG A 61 0.73 0.22 11.34
N TRP A 62 0.94 1.17 10.42
CA TRP A 62 1.02 0.86 8.99
C TRP A 62 2.11 -0.17 8.71
N ALA A 63 3.34 0.06 9.23
CA ALA A 63 4.45 -0.86 9.04
C ALA A 63 4.13 -2.25 9.59
N ILE A 64 3.64 -2.35 10.82
CA ILE A 64 3.35 -3.65 11.46
C ILE A 64 2.23 -4.38 10.73
N PHE A 65 1.07 -3.75 10.56
CA PHE A 65 -0.09 -4.43 9.98
C PHE A 65 0.12 -4.75 8.49
N SER A 66 0.76 -3.88 7.71
CA SER A 66 1.11 -4.20 6.33
C SER A 66 2.09 -5.37 6.24
N SER A 67 3.10 -5.43 7.10
CA SER A 67 4.03 -6.56 7.16
C SER A 67 3.31 -7.87 7.49
N LEU A 68 2.41 -7.85 8.49
CA LEU A 68 1.57 -9.01 8.84
C LEU A 68 0.65 -9.40 7.69
N GLY A 69 0.09 -8.43 6.97
CA GLY A 69 -0.71 -8.66 5.76
C GLY A 69 0.08 -9.35 4.66
N TRP A 70 1.34 -8.92 4.42
CA TRP A 70 2.23 -9.55 3.47
C TRP A 70 2.57 -10.99 3.84
N ILE A 71 2.99 -11.22 5.08
CA ILE A 71 3.32 -12.55 5.59
C ILE A 71 2.09 -13.46 5.51
N GLY A 72 0.95 -13.01 6.02
CA GLY A 72 -0.30 -13.78 6.02
C GLY A 72 -0.80 -14.06 4.61
N GLY A 73 -0.75 -13.08 3.71
CA GLY A 73 -1.14 -13.24 2.30
C GLY A 73 -0.25 -14.23 1.55
N TYR A 74 1.07 -14.20 1.79
CA TYR A 74 2.00 -15.15 1.19
C TYR A 74 1.79 -16.57 1.73
N ILE A 75 1.64 -16.73 3.05
CA ILE A 75 1.32 -18.03 3.66
C ILE A 75 0.03 -18.58 3.08
N LEU A 76 -1.02 -17.76 3.01
CA LEU A 76 -2.31 -18.16 2.45
C LEU A 76 -2.17 -18.59 1.00
N TYR A 77 -1.38 -17.87 0.19
CA TYR A 77 -1.08 -18.25 -1.19
C TYR A 77 -0.41 -19.63 -1.28
N VAL A 78 0.62 -19.86 -0.47
CA VAL A 78 1.35 -21.15 -0.47
C VAL A 78 0.43 -22.32 -0.03
N VAL A 79 -0.37 -22.11 1.02
CA VAL A 79 -1.29 -23.12 1.55
C VAL A 79 -2.40 -23.48 0.56
N LEU A 80 -2.99 -22.47 -0.12
CA LEU A 80 -4.12 -22.69 -1.02
C LEU A 80 -3.68 -23.22 -2.40
N PHE A 81 -2.53 -22.77 -2.89
CA PHE A 81 -2.13 -22.98 -4.28
C PHE A 81 -0.80 -23.72 -4.43
N GLN A 82 -0.16 -24.12 -3.32
CA GLN A 82 1.12 -24.86 -3.31
C GLN A 82 2.20 -24.19 -4.19
N ALA A 83 2.13 -22.87 -4.32
CA ALA A 83 2.95 -22.02 -5.17
C ALA A 83 2.86 -22.27 -6.70
N ASP A 84 2.00 -23.17 -7.16
CA ASP A 84 1.89 -23.52 -8.59
C ASP A 84 1.13 -22.49 -9.43
N MET A 85 0.23 -21.72 -8.81
CA MET A 85 -0.62 -20.73 -9.50
C MET A 85 -0.11 -19.31 -9.31
N ARG A 86 1.10 -19.03 -9.78
CA ARG A 86 1.76 -17.73 -9.54
C ARG A 86 0.96 -16.50 -10.01
N PHE A 87 0.06 -16.67 -10.97
CA PHE A 87 -0.84 -15.61 -11.43
C PHE A 87 -1.85 -15.15 -10.36
N LEU A 88 -2.10 -15.97 -9.33
CA LEU A 88 -2.98 -15.62 -8.21
C LEU A 88 -2.25 -14.88 -7.07
N LEU A 89 -0.92 -14.85 -7.09
CA LEU A 89 -0.14 -14.19 -6.04
C LEU A 89 -0.49 -12.70 -5.93
N GLY A 90 -0.51 -11.98 -7.06
CA GLY A 90 -0.81 -10.55 -7.10
C GLY A 90 -2.20 -10.21 -6.55
N PRO A 91 -3.29 -10.83 -7.07
CA PRO A 91 -4.64 -10.57 -6.57
C PRO A 91 -4.82 -10.91 -5.09
N LEU A 92 -4.25 -12.04 -4.65
CA LEU A 92 -4.39 -12.48 -3.26
C LEU A 92 -3.63 -11.56 -2.29
N LEU A 93 -2.36 -11.26 -2.59
CA LEU A 93 -1.56 -10.32 -1.79
C LEU A 93 -2.21 -8.94 -1.77
N GLY A 94 -2.62 -8.43 -2.94
CA GLY A 94 -3.30 -7.15 -3.05
C GLY A 94 -4.59 -7.10 -2.23
N GLY A 95 -5.36 -8.20 -2.20
CA GLY A 95 -6.57 -8.33 -1.40
C GLY A 95 -6.29 -8.32 0.09
N VAL A 96 -5.40 -9.20 0.56
CA VAL A 96 -5.08 -9.33 2.00
C VAL A 96 -4.44 -8.04 2.53
N VAL A 97 -3.41 -7.54 1.86
CA VAL A 97 -2.73 -6.30 2.26
C VAL A 97 -3.70 -5.12 2.15
N GLY A 98 -4.50 -5.05 1.08
CA GLY A 98 -5.49 -4.00 0.89
C GLY A 98 -6.53 -3.95 2.01
N VAL A 99 -7.06 -5.10 2.46
CA VAL A 99 -7.99 -5.18 3.59
C VAL A 99 -7.34 -4.71 4.89
N VAL A 100 -6.13 -5.18 5.18
CA VAL A 100 -5.42 -4.79 6.40
C VAL A 100 -5.13 -3.29 6.43
N GLN A 101 -4.67 -2.73 5.32
CA GLN A 101 -4.41 -1.30 5.18
C GLN A 101 -5.71 -0.47 5.20
N TRP A 102 -6.79 -0.96 4.61
CA TRP A 102 -8.10 -0.33 4.69
C TRP A 102 -8.59 -0.19 6.12
N LEU A 103 -8.38 -1.21 6.98
CA LEU A 103 -8.76 -1.13 8.40
C LEU A 103 -8.10 0.04 9.13
N LEU A 104 -6.93 0.47 8.68
CA LEU A 104 -6.24 1.66 9.19
C LEU A 104 -6.78 2.93 8.54
N LEU A 105 -6.88 2.95 7.20
CA LEU A 105 -7.30 4.12 6.43
C LEU A 105 -8.74 4.54 6.69
N ARG A 106 -9.67 3.61 6.93
CA ARG A 106 -11.09 3.92 7.17
C ARG A 106 -11.34 4.83 8.38
N LYS A 107 -10.34 5.02 9.24
CA LYS A 107 -10.37 5.92 10.39
C LYS A 107 -9.83 7.32 10.07
N GLU A 108 -9.13 7.46 8.97
CA GLU A 108 -8.39 8.66 8.60
C GLU A 108 -9.00 9.34 7.37
N VAL A 109 -9.65 8.57 6.48
CA VAL A 109 -10.15 9.07 5.20
C VAL A 109 -11.53 8.52 4.87
N ASP A 110 -12.33 9.36 4.23
CA ASP A 110 -13.60 8.94 3.61
C ASP A 110 -13.30 8.09 2.36
N TRP A 111 -14.26 7.24 1.99
CA TRP A 111 -14.16 6.38 0.80
C TRP A 111 -12.99 5.39 0.81
N ALA A 112 -12.43 5.09 1.99
CA ALA A 112 -11.30 4.17 2.14
C ALA A 112 -11.53 2.78 1.52
N GLY A 113 -12.77 2.35 1.27
CA GLY A 113 -13.10 1.07 0.65
C GLY A 113 -12.49 0.89 -0.75
N TRP A 114 -12.30 1.98 -1.51
CA TRP A 114 -11.63 1.94 -2.81
C TRP A 114 -10.19 1.45 -2.72
N TRP A 115 -9.56 1.62 -1.55
CA TRP A 115 -8.21 1.14 -1.32
C TRP A 115 -8.05 -0.35 -1.58
N ILE A 116 -9.02 -1.17 -1.18
CA ILE A 116 -8.97 -2.64 -1.36
C ILE A 116 -8.95 -2.97 -2.86
N ILE A 117 -9.88 -2.38 -3.62
CA ILE A 117 -10.03 -2.64 -5.05
C ILE A 117 -8.75 -2.24 -5.80
N ILE A 118 -8.25 -1.03 -5.53
CA ILE A 118 -7.04 -0.53 -6.18
C ILE A 118 -5.82 -1.33 -5.76
N SER A 119 -5.72 -1.79 -4.51
CA SER A 119 -4.63 -2.66 -4.08
C SER A 119 -4.63 -3.99 -4.84
N ILE A 120 -5.80 -4.62 -5.03
CA ILE A 120 -5.91 -5.84 -5.84
C ILE A 120 -5.42 -5.57 -7.27
N ILE A 121 -5.93 -4.54 -7.93
CA ILE A 121 -5.54 -4.18 -9.30
C ILE A 121 -4.04 -3.89 -9.37
N ALA A 122 -3.52 -3.08 -8.45
CA ALA A 122 -2.14 -2.63 -8.43
C ALA A 122 -1.16 -3.81 -8.30
N TRP A 123 -1.38 -4.68 -7.31
CA TRP A 123 -0.50 -5.83 -7.10
C TRP A 123 -0.67 -6.91 -8.17
N THR A 124 -1.88 -7.09 -8.72
CA THR A 124 -2.10 -7.95 -9.89
C THR A 124 -1.30 -7.43 -11.09
N THR A 125 -1.35 -6.13 -11.35
CA THR A 125 -0.61 -5.52 -12.45
C THR A 125 0.90 -5.71 -12.26
N GLY A 126 1.44 -5.39 -11.08
CA GLY A 126 2.88 -5.45 -10.82
C GLY A 126 3.45 -6.86 -10.72
N LEU A 127 2.73 -7.82 -10.12
CA LEU A 127 3.27 -9.16 -9.86
C LEU A 127 2.83 -10.19 -10.90
N THR A 128 1.74 -9.95 -11.62
CA THR A 128 1.14 -10.94 -12.51
C THR A 128 1.15 -10.51 -13.96
N LEU A 129 0.65 -9.30 -14.28
CA LEU A 129 0.48 -8.87 -15.67
C LEU A 129 1.76 -8.32 -16.28
N VAL A 130 2.51 -7.52 -15.53
CA VAL A 130 3.75 -6.86 -15.97
C VAL A 130 4.87 -7.10 -14.95
N PRO A 131 5.20 -8.39 -14.64
CA PRO A 131 6.24 -8.68 -13.68
C PRO A 131 7.61 -8.22 -14.20
N GLY A 132 8.39 -7.60 -13.33
CA GLY A 132 9.73 -7.15 -13.68
C GLY A 132 10.45 -6.52 -12.52
N PHE A 133 11.77 -6.35 -12.66
CA PHE A 133 12.63 -5.87 -11.59
C PHE A 133 12.15 -4.53 -11.00
N LEU A 134 11.80 -3.56 -11.85
CA LEU A 134 11.27 -2.26 -11.43
C LEU A 134 9.74 -2.22 -11.39
N THR A 135 9.08 -2.83 -12.37
CA THR A 135 7.64 -2.72 -12.58
C THR A 135 6.84 -3.32 -11.44
N SER A 136 7.32 -4.42 -10.82
CA SER A 136 6.64 -5.05 -9.68
C SER A 136 6.56 -4.17 -8.43
N GLY A 137 7.38 -3.13 -8.32
CA GLY A 137 7.28 -2.12 -7.27
C GLY A 137 6.67 -0.80 -7.76
N ALA A 138 7.08 -0.32 -8.93
CA ALA A 138 6.69 0.99 -9.44
C ALA A 138 5.21 1.09 -9.81
N LEU A 139 4.64 0.07 -10.47
CA LEU A 139 3.23 0.08 -10.85
C LEU A 139 2.29 0.02 -9.63
N PRO A 140 2.48 -0.89 -8.66
CA PRO A 140 1.70 -0.85 -7.44
C PRO A 140 1.87 0.48 -6.68
N GLY A 141 3.09 1.00 -6.61
CA GLY A 141 3.38 2.29 -5.99
C GLY A 141 2.65 3.44 -6.68
N ALA A 142 2.64 3.47 -8.02
CA ALA A 142 1.96 4.52 -8.78
C ALA A 142 0.44 4.51 -8.58
N LEU A 143 -0.18 3.33 -8.69
CA LEU A 143 -1.63 3.18 -8.58
C LEU A 143 -2.13 3.44 -7.14
N THR A 144 -1.50 2.79 -6.15
CA THR A 144 -1.88 2.99 -4.75
C THR A 144 -1.52 4.39 -4.26
N GLY A 145 -0.39 4.97 -4.69
CA GLY A 145 0.00 6.32 -4.35
C GLY A 145 -0.96 7.37 -4.90
N LEU A 146 -1.41 7.22 -6.15
CA LEU A 146 -2.42 8.11 -6.73
C LEU A 146 -3.74 8.02 -5.95
N THR A 147 -4.16 6.81 -5.62
CA THR A 147 -5.36 6.60 -4.81
C THR A 147 -5.23 7.27 -3.45
N LEU A 148 -4.08 7.15 -2.79
CA LEU A 148 -3.84 7.77 -1.49
C LEU A 148 -3.95 9.30 -1.56
N VAL A 149 -3.36 9.91 -2.60
CA VAL A 149 -3.47 11.37 -2.83
C VAL A 149 -4.91 11.80 -3.04
N ILE A 150 -5.68 11.03 -3.81
CA ILE A 150 -7.10 11.29 -4.06
C ILE A 150 -7.91 11.19 -2.76
N LEU A 151 -7.71 10.11 -2.00
CA LEU A 151 -8.41 9.90 -0.73
C LEU A 151 -8.14 11.03 0.27
N PHE A 152 -6.87 11.45 0.44
CA PHE A 152 -6.53 12.58 1.34
C PHE A 152 -7.05 13.93 0.83
N ARG A 153 -7.18 14.11 -0.49
CA ARG A 153 -7.73 15.34 -1.06
C ARG A 153 -9.21 15.49 -0.76
N PHE A 154 -9.97 14.41 -0.91
CA PHE A 154 -11.43 14.41 -0.77
C PHE A 154 -11.92 14.12 0.64
N SER A 155 -11.04 13.74 1.57
CA SER A 155 -11.43 13.61 2.97
C SER A 155 -11.73 14.98 3.56
N SER A 156 -12.96 15.14 4.06
CA SER A 156 -13.39 16.36 4.73
C SER A 156 -12.59 16.57 6.02
N PRO A 157 -12.20 17.82 6.36
CA PRO A 157 -11.58 18.13 7.65
C PRO A 157 -12.65 18.11 8.77
N GLY A 158 -13.34 16.98 8.93
CA GLY A 158 -14.48 16.83 9.83
C GLY A 158 -14.16 16.22 11.19
N MET A 159 -12.90 16.06 11.57
CA MET A 159 -12.51 15.40 12.83
C MET A 159 -11.79 16.29 13.85
N ASP A 160 -11.85 17.61 13.69
CA ASP A 160 -11.24 18.52 14.69
C ASP A 160 -12.13 18.75 15.94
N ASN A 161 -13.28 18.13 16.06
CA ASN A 161 -14.21 18.28 17.19
C ASN A 161 -14.19 17.11 18.20
N ARG A 162 -13.09 16.36 18.30
CA ARG A 162 -12.95 15.35 19.37
C ARG A 162 -11.90 15.73 20.41
N THR A 163 -11.88 17.00 20.82
CA THR A 163 -11.19 17.45 22.02
C THR A 163 -12.21 18.15 22.90
N THR A 164 -13.03 17.41 23.57
CA THR A 164 -13.63 17.78 24.89
C THR A 164 -13.68 16.54 25.76
#